data_8c13f17281cd1c7d881d73c3e69f37f7
#
_entry.id   8c13f17281cd1c7d881d73c3e69f37f7
#
_cell.length_a   1.000
_cell.length_b   1.000
_cell.length_c   1.000
_cell.angle_alpha   90.00
_cell.angle_beta   90.00
_cell.angle_gamma   90.00
#
_symmetry.space_group_name_H-M   'P 1'
#
loop_
_entity.id
_entity.type
_entity.pdbx_description
1 polymer ?
#
loop_
_entity_poly.entity_id
_entity_poly.type
_entity_poly.pdbx_seq_one_letter_code
_entity_poly.pdbx_strand_id
1 'polypeptide(L)'
;MKVQFVVTGRCEELALHHSVAQLFPTLEFLRPLRLESFTSTPITDPPKSGVLDTAFKFAAKLVEKVDGDDQTLVVGVDDQEAEPNPERQIKLVCDSVRRVLDEPPAMKRRERLTAQVMERCSFHLLIPMVEAYFFGDLAALGRAGARSQSKFDAGSTDVEHFSVLDERFTGPPDTTDKDDWARGGALRHRHPKRYLKFLSGNGSPGDSTYRESKHGAAALQTLNWPLVASNARFVQSARALVADIADWAGVENPLPGVERDLTSRHALLPERVLRNA
;
A
#
# COMPACT_ATOMS: atom_id res chain seq x y z
N MET A 1 -19.18 12.89 3.38
CA MET A 1 -17.71 12.89 3.35
C MET A 1 -17.24 11.83 2.37
N LYS A 2 -16.22 12.13 1.57
CA LYS A 2 -15.72 11.26 0.51
C LYS A 2 -14.27 10.89 0.73
N VAL A 3 -13.86 9.70 0.27
CA VAL A 3 -12.46 9.25 0.27
C VAL A 3 -12.04 8.94 -1.16
N GLN A 4 -10.95 9.55 -1.62
CA GLN A 4 -10.36 9.32 -2.94
C GLN A 4 -8.98 8.69 -2.78
N PHE A 5 -8.84 7.45 -3.21
CA PHE A 5 -7.52 6.82 -3.29
C PHE A 5 -6.78 7.23 -4.58
N VAL A 6 -5.48 7.49 -4.44
CA VAL A 6 -4.52 7.59 -5.54
C VAL A 6 -3.51 6.47 -5.32
N VAL A 7 -3.45 5.52 -6.24
CA VAL A 7 -2.72 4.24 -6.07
C VAL A 7 -1.74 4.01 -7.21
N THR A 8 -0.78 3.13 -7.01
CA THR A 8 0.15 2.71 -8.06
C THR A 8 -0.14 1.30 -8.57
N GLY A 9 -0.69 0.42 -7.74
CA GLY A 9 -0.99 -0.96 -8.07
C GLY A 9 -2.31 -1.15 -8.81
N ARG A 10 -2.36 -2.19 -9.64
CA ARG A 10 -3.57 -2.54 -10.39
C ARG A 10 -4.63 -3.21 -9.52
N CYS A 11 -4.21 -3.96 -8.54
CA CYS A 11 -5.11 -4.60 -7.58
C CYS A 11 -5.86 -3.54 -6.77
N GLU A 12 -5.13 -2.55 -6.25
CA GLU A 12 -5.65 -1.44 -5.45
C GLU A 12 -6.61 -0.56 -6.26
N GLU A 13 -6.27 -0.27 -7.53
CA GLU A 13 -7.16 0.48 -8.44
C GLU A 13 -8.54 -0.16 -8.55
N LEU A 14 -8.58 -1.49 -8.62
CA LEU A 14 -9.81 -2.22 -8.86
C LEU A 14 -10.60 -2.50 -7.58
N ALA A 15 -9.95 -2.63 -6.43
CA ALA A 15 -10.59 -3.26 -5.27
C ALA A 15 -10.40 -2.54 -3.93
N LEU A 16 -9.37 -1.70 -3.73
CA LEU A 16 -9.07 -1.12 -2.42
C LEU A 16 -10.25 -0.31 -1.86
N HIS A 17 -10.88 0.51 -2.68
CA HIS A 17 -12.03 1.33 -2.25
C HIS A 17 -13.21 0.47 -1.79
N HIS A 18 -13.50 -0.63 -2.46
CA HIS A 18 -14.55 -1.57 -2.04
C HIS A 18 -14.17 -2.29 -0.74
N SER A 19 -12.90 -2.67 -0.62
CA SER A 19 -12.37 -3.36 0.55
C SER A 19 -12.47 -2.50 1.79
N VAL A 20 -11.98 -1.26 1.74
CA VAL A 20 -11.98 -0.33 2.87
C VAL A 20 -13.38 0.20 3.17
N ALA A 21 -14.24 0.37 2.16
CA ALA A 21 -15.62 0.80 2.35
C ALA A 21 -16.42 -0.12 3.29
N GLN A 22 -16.09 -1.40 3.37
CA GLN A 22 -16.73 -2.33 4.31
C GLN A 22 -16.51 -1.93 5.78
N LEU A 23 -15.42 -1.24 6.08
CA LEU A 23 -15.09 -0.74 7.41
C LEU A 23 -15.80 0.60 7.72
N PHE A 24 -16.24 1.34 6.72
CA PHE A 24 -16.79 2.68 6.85
C PHE A 24 -18.09 2.84 6.04
N PRO A 25 -19.20 2.23 6.46
CA PRO A 25 -20.45 2.20 5.69
C PRO A 25 -21.10 3.58 5.52
N THR A 26 -20.68 4.59 6.29
CA THR A 26 -21.20 5.96 6.21
C THR A 26 -20.40 6.88 5.30
N LEU A 27 -19.24 6.42 4.79
CA LEU A 27 -18.38 7.20 3.90
C LEU A 27 -18.60 6.78 2.43
N GLU A 28 -18.51 7.74 1.53
CA GLU A 28 -18.48 7.49 0.10
C GLU A 28 -17.04 7.27 -0.36
N PHE A 29 -16.72 6.11 -0.92
CA PHE A 29 -15.43 5.82 -1.50
C PHE A 29 -15.49 5.98 -3.01
N LEU A 30 -14.72 6.93 -3.54
CA LEU A 30 -14.64 7.17 -4.98
C LEU A 30 -13.73 6.11 -5.63
N ARG A 31 -13.95 5.88 -6.95
CA ARG A 31 -13.08 4.97 -7.70
C ARG A 31 -11.63 5.44 -7.65
N PRO A 32 -10.67 4.58 -7.28
CA PRO A 32 -9.27 4.93 -7.20
C PRO A 32 -8.69 5.43 -8.53
N LEU A 33 -7.73 6.34 -8.44
CA LEU A 33 -6.94 6.82 -9.57
C LEU A 33 -5.59 6.11 -9.56
N ARG A 34 -5.24 5.42 -10.64
CA ARG A 34 -3.96 4.73 -10.75
C ARG A 34 -2.95 5.55 -11.52
N LEU A 35 -1.75 5.61 -10.97
CA LEU A 35 -0.54 6.15 -11.58
C LEU A 35 0.54 5.08 -11.71
N GLU A 36 1.66 5.41 -12.35
CA GLU A 36 2.81 4.50 -12.44
C GLU A 36 3.49 4.34 -11.08
N SER A 37 3.97 3.13 -10.78
CA SER A 37 4.78 2.84 -9.59
C SER A 37 6.17 3.45 -9.73
N PHE A 38 6.72 3.91 -8.61
CA PHE A 38 8.09 4.41 -8.49
C PHE A 38 8.94 3.54 -7.55
N THR A 39 8.43 2.41 -7.08
CA THR A 39 9.04 1.54 -6.07
C THR A 39 9.43 0.16 -6.56
N SER A 40 9.18 -0.18 -7.82
CA SER A 40 9.58 -1.46 -8.43
C SER A 40 11.09 -1.73 -8.42
N THR A 41 11.90 -0.73 -8.09
CA THR A 41 13.34 -0.86 -7.81
C THR A 41 13.70 -0.03 -6.57
N PRO A 42 14.75 -0.44 -5.80
CA PRO A 42 15.21 0.35 -4.66
C PRO A 42 15.54 1.79 -5.04
N ILE A 43 15.14 2.73 -4.18
CA ILE A 43 15.42 4.15 -4.36
C ILE A 43 16.89 4.39 -4.07
N THR A 44 17.64 4.83 -5.09
CA THR A 44 19.07 5.18 -4.96
C THR A 44 19.25 6.52 -4.22
N ASP A 45 20.45 6.81 -3.76
CA ASP A 45 20.82 8.10 -3.19
C ASP A 45 21.96 8.73 -4.03
N PRO A 46 21.68 9.80 -4.80
CA PRO A 46 20.38 10.44 -5.03
C PRO A 46 19.42 9.58 -5.86
N PRO A 47 18.11 9.82 -5.78
CA PRO A 47 17.12 9.12 -6.60
C PRO A 47 17.33 9.39 -8.09
N LYS A 48 17.08 8.36 -8.93
CA LYS A 48 17.15 8.49 -10.40
C LYS A 48 16.06 9.46 -10.90
N SER A 49 16.33 10.16 -12.00
CA SER A 49 15.41 11.14 -12.59
C SER A 49 14.02 10.55 -12.88
N GLY A 50 13.94 9.34 -13.45
CA GLY A 50 12.67 8.68 -13.72
C GLY A 50 11.83 8.39 -12.46
N VAL A 51 12.48 8.06 -11.33
CA VAL A 51 11.82 7.89 -10.04
C VAL A 51 11.28 9.22 -9.52
N LEU A 52 12.10 10.29 -9.62
CA LEU A 52 11.69 11.65 -9.25
C LEU A 52 10.51 12.15 -10.08
N ASP A 53 10.52 11.93 -11.39
CA ASP A 53 9.45 12.35 -12.29
C ASP A 53 8.13 11.60 -12.00
N THR A 54 8.21 10.31 -11.71
CA THR A 54 7.03 9.50 -11.38
C THR A 54 6.46 9.91 -10.02
N ALA A 55 7.31 10.08 -9.00
CA ALA A 55 6.89 10.58 -7.69
C ALA A 55 6.30 11.99 -7.76
N PHE A 56 6.86 12.86 -8.61
CA PHE A 56 6.32 14.20 -8.86
C PHE A 56 4.91 14.15 -9.48
N LYS A 57 4.69 13.30 -10.50
CA LYS A 57 3.36 13.11 -11.10
C LYS A 57 2.35 12.58 -10.08
N PHE A 58 2.78 11.65 -9.21
CA PHE A 58 1.96 11.14 -8.13
C PHE A 58 1.56 12.25 -7.15
N ALA A 59 2.53 13.02 -6.68
CA ALA A 59 2.30 14.16 -5.79
C ALA A 59 1.41 15.24 -6.41
N ALA A 60 1.62 15.55 -7.70
CA ALA A 60 0.79 16.51 -8.44
C ALA A 60 -0.68 16.06 -8.50
N LYS A 61 -0.93 14.75 -8.65
CA LYS A 61 -2.29 14.21 -8.63
C LYS A 61 -2.92 14.31 -7.24
N LEU A 62 -2.17 14.08 -6.17
CA LEU A 62 -2.67 14.28 -4.80
C LEU A 62 -3.11 15.73 -4.59
N VAL A 63 -2.24 16.69 -4.90
CA VAL A 63 -2.52 18.13 -4.75
C VAL A 63 -3.69 18.58 -5.62
N GLU A 64 -3.77 18.11 -6.88
CA GLU A 64 -4.90 18.38 -7.80
C GLU A 64 -6.24 17.95 -7.18
N LYS A 65 -6.28 16.78 -6.56
CA LYS A 65 -7.52 16.25 -5.97
C LYS A 65 -7.93 16.97 -4.70
N VAL A 66 -6.97 17.39 -3.89
CA VAL A 66 -7.23 18.23 -2.72
C VAL A 66 -7.78 19.59 -3.11
N ASP A 67 -7.26 20.20 -4.18
CA ASP A 67 -7.72 21.51 -4.67
C ASP A 67 -9.14 21.46 -5.28
N GLY A 68 -9.54 20.31 -5.80
CA GLY A 68 -10.79 20.14 -6.54
C GLY A 68 -12.07 19.96 -5.69
N ASP A 69 -11.97 19.46 -4.46
CA ASP A 69 -13.12 19.17 -3.60
C ASP A 69 -12.74 19.29 -2.12
N ASP A 70 -13.43 20.16 -1.37
CA ASP A 70 -13.18 20.42 0.05
C ASP A 70 -13.79 19.38 1.02
N GLN A 71 -14.62 18.47 0.50
CA GLN A 71 -15.28 17.41 1.26
C GLN A 71 -14.61 16.04 1.07
N THR A 72 -13.45 15.98 0.42
CA THR A 72 -12.77 14.74 0.10
C THR A 72 -11.43 14.62 0.83
N LEU A 73 -11.24 13.51 1.54
CA LEU A 73 -9.92 13.02 1.96
C LEU A 73 -9.23 12.38 0.75
N VAL A 74 -8.04 12.83 0.42
CA VAL A 74 -7.20 12.25 -0.63
C VAL A 74 -6.13 11.38 0.01
N VAL A 75 -6.11 10.10 -0.32
CA VAL A 75 -5.21 9.12 0.28
C VAL A 75 -4.33 8.51 -0.80
N GLY A 76 -3.05 8.86 -0.79
CA GLY A 76 -2.04 8.18 -1.57
C GLY A 76 -1.73 6.82 -0.97
N VAL A 77 -1.69 5.77 -1.79
CA VAL A 77 -1.31 4.42 -1.36
C VAL A 77 -0.35 3.81 -2.37
N ASP A 78 0.75 3.26 -1.87
CA ASP A 78 1.73 2.53 -2.67
C ASP A 78 2.19 1.27 -1.92
N ASP A 79 2.70 0.28 -2.63
CA ASP A 79 3.38 -0.87 -2.04
C ASP A 79 4.84 -0.51 -1.70
N GLN A 80 5.38 -1.04 -0.61
CA GLN A 80 6.80 -0.86 -0.29
C GLN A 80 7.69 -1.55 -1.34
N GLU A 81 7.27 -2.73 -1.82
CA GLU A 81 7.97 -3.57 -2.82
C GLU A 81 9.48 -3.73 -2.55
N ALA A 82 10.29 -3.18 -3.47
CA ALA A 82 11.75 -3.35 -3.44
C ALA A 82 12.50 -2.38 -2.51
N GLU A 83 11.82 -1.35 -2.00
CA GLU A 83 12.48 -0.36 -1.13
C GLU A 83 12.59 -0.91 0.31
N PRO A 84 13.83 -1.19 0.80
CA PRO A 84 14.00 -1.75 2.14
C PRO A 84 13.73 -0.73 3.26
N ASN A 85 13.76 0.57 2.93
CA ASN A 85 13.54 1.65 3.89
C ASN A 85 12.27 2.45 3.50
N PRO A 86 11.12 2.18 4.14
CA PRO A 86 9.87 2.88 3.84
C PRO A 86 9.95 4.40 4.06
N GLU A 87 10.81 4.88 4.95
CA GLU A 87 10.99 6.32 5.19
C GLU A 87 11.51 7.06 3.96
N ARG A 88 12.37 6.40 3.14
CA ARG A 88 12.84 6.98 1.87
C ARG A 88 11.70 7.22 0.89
N GLN A 89 10.79 6.28 0.81
CA GLN A 89 9.60 6.39 -0.07
C GLN A 89 8.68 7.51 0.39
N ILE A 90 8.41 7.58 1.70
CA ILE A 90 7.60 8.64 2.31
C ILE A 90 8.27 10.01 2.08
N LYS A 91 9.56 10.11 2.35
CA LYS A 91 10.32 11.33 2.12
C LYS A 91 10.25 11.77 0.65
N LEU A 92 10.41 10.85 -0.30
CA LEU A 92 10.34 11.13 -1.73
C LEU A 92 8.98 11.73 -2.12
N VAL A 93 7.88 11.19 -1.57
CA VAL A 93 6.53 11.72 -1.83
C VAL A 93 6.37 13.10 -1.18
N CYS A 94 6.78 13.29 0.08
CA CYS A 94 6.72 14.57 0.77
C CYS A 94 7.52 15.67 0.04
N ASP A 95 8.74 15.37 -0.37
CA ASP A 95 9.58 16.30 -1.13
C ASP A 95 8.95 16.63 -2.50
N SER A 96 8.31 15.64 -3.14
CA SER A 96 7.58 15.86 -4.38
C SER A 96 6.35 16.73 -4.19
N VAL A 97 5.61 16.58 -3.09
CA VAL A 97 4.47 17.46 -2.75
C VAL A 97 4.94 18.89 -2.52
N ARG A 98 6.02 19.11 -1.76
CA ARG A 98 6.61 20.45 -1.58
C ARG A 98 6.96 21.08 -2.92
N ARG A 99 7.62 20.33 -3.80
CA ARG A 99 7.98 20.80 -5.13
C ARG A 99 6.75 21.20 -5.95
N VAL A 100 5.67 20.40 -5.93
CA VAL A 100 4.41 20.74 -6.62
C VAL A 100 3.80 22.03 -6.08
N LEU A 101 3.84 22.26 -4.77
CA LEU A 101 3.32 23.47 -4.14
C LEU A 101 4.16 24.71 -4.49
N ASP A 102 5.43 24.55 -4.83
CA ASP A 102 6.35 25.62 -5.24
C ASP A 102 6.31 25.92 -6.74
N GLU A 103 5.72 25.05 -7.56
CA GLU A 103 5.62 25.26 -9.01
C GLU A 103 4.29 25.93 -9.44
N PRO A 104 4.26 26.73 -10.52
CA PRO A 104 3.02 27.23 -11.10
C PRO A 104 2.14 26.10 -11.64
N PRO A 105 0.79 26.15 -11.51
CA PRO A 105 0.01 27.26 -10.94
C PRO A 105 -0.18 27.20 -9.40
N ALA A 106 0.28 26.15 -8.74
CA ALA A 106 0.04 25.91 -7.30
C ALA A 106 0.70 27.01 -6.44
N MET A 107 1.88 27.52 -6.84
CA MET A 107 2.62 28.54 -6.12
C MET A 107 1.79 29.81 -5.83
N LYS A 108 0.90 30.23 -6.73
CA LYS A 108 0.02 31.40 -6.52
C LYS A 108 -1.02 31.18 -5.40
N ARG A 109 -1.26 29.94 -5.01
CA ARG A 109 -2.24 29.53 -4.00
C ARG A 109 -1.58 28.70 -2.90
N ARG A 110 -0.25 28.80 -2.77
CA ARG A 110 0.58 27.93 -1.95
C ARG A 110 0.08 27.83 -0.51
N GLU A 111 -0.15 28.94 0.17
CA GLU A 111 -0.59 28.92 1.57
C GLU A 111 -1.89 28.16 1.76
N ARG A 112 -2.89 28.44 0.92
CA ARG A 112 -4.18 27.75 0.95
C ARG A 112 -4.02 26.25 0.67
N LEU A 113 -3.30 25.90 -0.39
CA LEU A 113 -3.09 24.51 -0.80
C LEU A 113 -2.28 23.75 0.26
N THR A 114 -1.26 24.36 0.85
CA THR A 114 -0.50 23.73 1.94
C THR A 114 -1.40 23.39 3.12
N ALA A 115 -2.24 24.32 3.57
CA ALA A 115 -3.19 24.07 4.65
C ALA A 115 -4.15 22.92 4.30
N GLN A 116 -4.71 22.93 3.09
CA GLN A 116 -5.63 21.89 2.61
C GLN A 116 -4.96 20.51 2.49
N VAL A 117 -3.72 20.44 1.99
CA VAL A 117 -2.94 19.20 1.90
C VAL A 117 -2.65 18.65 3.28
N MET A 118 -2.22 19.49 4.23
CA MET A 118 -1.98 19.08 5.62
C MET A 118 -3.25 18.62 6.37
N GLU A 119 -4.40 19.07 5.95
CA GLU A 119 -5.68 18.70 6.53
C GLU A 119 -6.29 17.44 5.91
N ARG A 120 -6.19 17.31 4.57
CA ARG A 120 -7.00 16.36 3.78
C ARG A 120 -6.21 15.49 2.81
N CYS A 121 -4.88 15.44 2.92
CA CYS A 121 -4.05 14.56 2.10
C CYS A 121 -3.12 13.72 2.96
N SER A 122 -3.17 12.41 2.80
CA SER A 122 -2.24 11.49 3.46
C SER A 122 -1.57 10.54 2.47
N PHE A 123 -0.47 9.92 2.88
CA PHE A 123 0.23 8.90 2.13
C PHE A 123 0.53 7.70 3.01
N HIS A 124 0.16 6.51 2.56
CA HIS A 124 0.34 5.26 3.28
C HIS A 124 1.01 4.20 2.42
N LEU A 125 1.75 3.31 3.05
CA LEU A 125 2.37 2.15 2.43
C LEU A 125 1.65 0.87 2.82
N LEU A 126 1.45 -0.02 1.85
CA LEU A 126 1.12 -1.41 2.10
C LEU A 126 2.43 -2.21 2.14
N ILE A 127 2.69 -2.90 3.25
CA ILE A 127 3.98 -3.52 3.54
C ILE A 127 3.86 -5.05 3.54
N PRO A 128 4.73 -5.76 2.82
CA PRO A 128 5.61 -5.27 1.76
C PRO A 128 4.82 -4.94 0.48
N MET A 129 3.61 -5.48 0.33
CA MET A 129 2.67 -5.27 -0.77
C MET A 129 1.29 -5.84 -0.41
N VAL A 130 0.27 -5.45 -1.17
CA VAL A 130 -1.13 -5.81 -0.91
C VAL A 130 -1.37 -7.33 -0.81
N GLU A 131 -0.66 -8.14 -1.57
CA GLU A 131 -0.79 -9.60 -1.54
C GLU A 131 -0.40 -10.23 -0.19
N ALA A 132 0.40 -9.54 0.64
CA ALA A 132 0.74 -10.03 1.97
C ALA A 132 -0.50 -10.21 2.85
N TYR A 133 -1.44 -9.29 2.77
CA TYR A 133 -2.65 -9.30 3.60
C TYR A 133 -3.58 -10.48 3.30
N PHE A 134 -3.50 -11.06 2.08
CA PHE A 134 -4.30 -12.25 1.74
C PHE A 134 -3.91 -13.47 2.58
N PHE A 135 -2.68 -13.53 3.06
CA PHE A 135 -2.20 -14.62 3.93
C PHE A 135 -2.75 -14.53 5.36
N GLY A 136 -3.28 -13.39 5.77
CA GLY A 136 -4.01 -13.22 7.03
C GLY A 136 -5.48 -13.63 6.96
N ASP A 137 -6.02 -13.91 5.77
CA ASP A 137 -7.39 -14.35 5.52
C ASP A 137 -7.39 -15.53 4.54
N LEU A 138 -7.58 -16.76 5.04
CA LEU A 138 -7.57 -17.97 4.21
C LEU A 138 -8.62 -17.94 3.09
N ALA A 139 -9.76 -17.27 3.30
CA ALA A 139 -10.77 -17.13 2.28
C ALA A 139 -10.31 -16.18 1.17
N ALA A 140 -9.61 -15.09 1.51
CA ALA A 140 -8.98 -14.21 0.54
C ALA A 140 -7.87 -14.95 -0.23
N LEU A 141 -7.04 -15.72 0.45
CA LEU A 141 -5.99 -16.53 -0.17
C LEU A 141 -6.57 -17.54 -1.19
N GLY A 142 -7.70 -18.18 -0.85
CA GLY A 142 -8.44 -19.04 -1.78
C GLY A 142 -8.98 -18.28 -3.00
N ARG A 143 -9.56 -17.09 -2.81
CA ARG A 143 -10.04 -16.22 -3.91
C ARG A 143 -8.89 -15.71 -4.79
N ALA A 144 -7.71 -15.52 -4.19
CA ALA A 144 -6.48 -15.22 -4.92
C ALA A 144 -5.98 -16.40 -5.77
N GLY A 145 -6.61 -17.57 -5.65
CA GLY A 145 -6.35 -18.74 -6.50
C GLY A 145 -5.31 -19.70 -5.95
N ALA A 146 -4.96 -19.64 -4.66
CA ALA A 146 -4.09 -20.61 -4.03
C ALA A 146 -4.72 -22.01 -4.10
N ARG A 147 -3.99 -22.99 -4.64
CA ARG A 147 -4.42 -24.38 -4.83
C ARG A 147 -3.69 -25.34 -3.90
N SER A 148 -2.49 -24.97 -3.46
CA SER A 148 -1.73 -25.72 -2.47
C SER A 148 -1.73 -25.01 -1.13
N GLN A 149 -1.54 -25.79 -0.06
CA GLN A 149 -1.52 -25.28 1.30
C GLN A 149 -0.34 -24.33 1.52
N SER A 150 -0.62 -23.15 2.05
CA SER A 150 0.39 -22.20 2.50
C SER A 150 1.14 -22.74 3.72
N LYS A 151 2.45 -22.45 3.78
CA LYS A 151 3.29 -22.65 4.97
C LYS A 151 3.48 -21.37 5.78
N PHE A 152 2.86 -20.27 5.35
CA PHE A 152 2.86 -19.04 6.14
C PHE A 152 1.97 -19.21 7.37
N ASP A 153 2.54 -18.92 8.55
CA ASP A 153 1.82 -19.01 9.84
C ASP A 153 1.26 -17.63 10.20
N ALA A 154 0.03 -17.37 9.78
CA ALA A 154 -0.66 -16.11 10.07
C ALA A 154 -1.04 -15.96 11.56
N GLY A 155 -0.99 -17.01 12.35
CA GLY A 155 -1.30 -16.95 13.79
C GLY A 155 -0.17 -16.35 14.62
N SER A 156 1.08 -16.46 14.16
CA SER A 156 2.27 -16.01 14.88
C SER A 156 3.09 -14.97 14.11
N THR A 157 2.89 -14.83 12.80
CA THR A 157 3.71 -13.99 11.94
C THR A 157 2.90 -12.83 11.39
N ASP A 158 3.41 -11.61 11.57
CA ASP A 158 2.83 -10.41 10.96
C ASP A 158 2.98 -10.46 9.44
N VAL A 159 1.87 -10.28 8.72
CA VAL A 159 1.88 -10.27 7.26
C VAL A 159 2.73 -9.12 6.69
N GLU A 160 2.89 -8.02 7.43
CA GLU A 160 3.78 -6.90 7.06
C GLU A 160 5.27 -7.25 7.25
N HIS A 161 5.57 -8.29 8.01
CA HIS A 161 6.89 -8.92 8.10
C HIS A 161 6.93 -10.26 7.37
N PHE A 162 6.21 -10.33 6.24
CA PHE A 162 6.05 -11.56 5.48
C PHE A 162 7.36 -12.32 5.30
N SER A 163 7.35 -13.56 5.77
CA SER A 163 8.45 -14.50 5.58
C SER A 163 7.91 -15.93 5.63
N VAL A 164 8.26 -16.75 4.67
CA VAL A 164 7.79 -18.13 4.59
C VAL A 164 8.95 -19.11 4.47
N LEU A 165 8.91 -20.15 5.29
CA LEU A 165 9.84 -21.29 5.25
C LEU A 165 9.19 -22.45 4.50
N ASP A 166 9.11 -22.37 3.18
CA ASP A 166 8.64 -23.46 2.31
C ASP A 166 9.80 -23.88 1.39
N GLU A 167 10.44 -24.99 1.71
CA GLU A 167 11.59 -25.51 0.98
C GLU A 167 11.30 -25.71 -0.52
N ARG A 168 10.07 -26.05 -0.87
CA ARG A 168 9.64 -26.22 -2.26
C ARG A 168 9.68 -24.88 -3.02
N PHE A 169 9.44 -23.77 -2.31
CA PHE A 169 9.43 -22.40 -2.85
C PHE A 169 10.81 -21.75 -2.81
N THR A 170 11.58 -21.99 -1.75
CA THR A 170 12.89 -21.34 -1.51
C THR A 170 14.04 -22.03 -2.24
N GLY A 171 13.78 -23.05 -3.04
CA GLY A 171 14.76 -23.70 -3.92
C GLY A 171 15.46 -22.72 -4.88
N PRO A 172 16.37 -23.20 -5.73
CA PRO A 172 17.16 -22.34 -6.61
C PRO A 172 16.26 -21.40 -7.44
N PRO A 173 16.64 -20.13 -7.64
CA PRO A 173 15.83 -19.13 -8.29
C PRO A 173 15.51 -19.53 -9.72
N ASP A 174 14.25 -19.40 -10.13
CA ASP A 174 13.86 -19.44 -11.53
C ASP A 174 14.39 -18.19 -12.22
N THR A 175 15.38 -18.36 -13.11
CA THR A 175 16.03 -17.26 -13.83
C THR A 175 15.12 -16.57 -14.84
N THR A 176 13.93 -17.12 -15.10
CA THR A 176 12.95 -16.56 -16.06
C THR A 176 12.00 -15.55 -15.40
N ASP A 177 11.99 -15.43 -14.08
CA ASP A 177 11.09 -14.54 -13.38
C ASP A 177 11.59 -13.08 -13.44
N LYS A 178 10.70 -12.16 -13.85
CA LYS A 178 11.02 -10.76 -14.13
C LYS A 178 11.02 -9.85 -12.91
N ASP A 179 10.56 -10.34 -11.75
CA ASP A 179 10.52 -9.56 -10.51
C ASP A 179 11.93 -9.49 -9.89
N ASP A 180 12.71 -8.49 -10.30
CA ASP A 180 14.16 -8.39 -10.06
C ASP A 180 14.59 -8.42 -8.60
N TRP A 181 13.85 -7.77 -7.70
CA TRP A 181 14.24 -7.68 -6.30
C TRP A 181 14.20 -9.02 -5.54
N ALA A 182 13.44 -9.98 -6.02
CA ALA A 182 13.38 -11.31 -5.44
C ALA A 182 14.19 -12.37 -6.20
N ARG A 183 14.91 -12.00 -7.28
CA ARG A 183 15.76 -12.93 -8.05
C ARG A 183 16.91 -13.49 -7.24
N GLY A 184 17.43 -12.72 -6.32
CA GLY A 184 18.54 -13.16 -5.48
C GLY A 184 18.10 -14.06 -4.35
N GLY A 185 17.67 -15.28 -4.54
CA GLY A 185 17.35 -16.34 -3.57
C GLY A 185 17.13 -15.95 -2.09
N ALA A 186 17.93 -15.00 -1.61
CA ALA A 186 17.91 -14.52 -0.24
C ALA A 186 16.64 -13.72 0.14
N LEU A 187 15.89 -13.17 -0.81
CA LEU A 187 14.68 -12.37 -0.53
C LEU A 187 13.39 -13.06 -1.02
N ARG A 188 13.51 -14.17 -1.74
CA ARG A 188 12.36 -14.87 -2.30
C ARG A 188 11.33 -15.26 -1.24
N HIS A 189 11.79 -15.71 -0.08
CA HIS A 189 10.94 -16.09 1.04
C HIS A 189 10.14 -14.91 1.63
N ARG A 190 10.52 -13.67 1.33
CA ARG A 190 9.84 -12.44 1.77
C ARG A 190 8.89 -11.84 0.73
N HIS A 191 8.69 -12.51 -0.41
CA HIS A 191 7.89 -11.97 -1.50
C HIS A 191 6.50 -12.63 -1.59
N PRO A 192 5.44 -12.03 -1.01
CA PRO A 192 4.12 -12.65 -0.92
C PRO A 192 3.51 -12.96 -2.28
N LYS A 193 3.61 -12.06 -3.28
CA LYS A 193 3.07 -12.25 -4.62
C LYS A 193 3.72 -13.45 -5.35
N ARG A 194 5.03 -13.65 -5.19
CA ARG A 194 5.72 -14.82 -5.75
C ARG A 194 5.28 -16.10 -5.07
N TYR A 195 5.16 -16.07 -3.75
CA TYR A 195 4.67 -17.23 -3.01
C TYR A 195 3.22 -17.55 -3.41
N LEU A 196 2.38 -16.53 -3.59
CA LEU A 196 1.03 -16.70 -4.10
C LEU A 196 1.00 -17.30 -5.52
N LYS A 197 1.86 -16.84 -6.43
CA LYS A 197 2.04 -17.45 -7.76
C LYS A 197 2.43 -18.92 -7.66
N PHE A 198 3.37 -19.26 -6.78
CA PHE A 198 3.77 -20.64 -6.51
C PHE A 198 2.59 -21.49 -5.99
N LEU A 199 1.82 -21.00 -5.02
CA LEU A 199 0.66 -21.70 -4.48
C LEU A 199 -0.45 -21.87 -5.54
N SER A 200 -0.68 -20.89 -6.40
CA SER A 200 -1.69 -20.94 -7.47
C SER A 200 -1.31 -21.87 -8.63
N GLY A 201 -0.01 -22.08 -8.82
CA GLY A 201 0.57 -23.04 -9.78
C GLY A 201 0.79 -24.45 -9.21
N ASN A 202 0.20 -24.74 -8.03
CA ASN A 202 0.34 -26.04 -7.35
C ASN A 202 1.80 -26.44 -7.08
N GLY A 203 2.63 -25.46 -6.72
CA GLY A 203 4.05 -25.66 -6.45
C GLY A 203 4.97 -25.40 -7.63
N SER A 204 4.43 -24.91 -8.75
CA SER A 204 5.20 -24.47 -9.93
C SER A 204 4.85 -23.02 -10.27
N PRO A 205 5.79 -22.06 -10.17
CA PRO A 205 5.52 -20.67 -10.55
C PRO A 205 5.16 -20.51 -12.03
N GLY A 206 5.72 -21.35 -12.92
CA GLY A 206 5.44 -21.35 -14.35
C GLY A 206 3.98 -21.70 -14.69
N ASP A 207 3.31 -22.48 -13.84
CA ASP A 207 1.91 -22.89 -14.00
C ASP A 207 0.95 -21.97 -13.22
N SER A 208 1.40 -20.82 -12.75
CA SER A 208 0.61 -19.89 -11.98
C SER A 208 -0.62 -19.41 -12.73
N THR A 209 -1.78 -19.49 -12.07
CA THR A 209 -3.03 -18.93 -12.56
C THR A 209 -3.33 -17.56 -11.94
N TYR A 210 -2.50 -17.09 -11.00
CA TYR A 210 -2.69 -15.79 -10.35
C TYR A 210 -2.58 -14.64 -11.36
N ARG A 211 -3.56 -13.73 -11.30
CA ARG A 211 -3.59 -12.46 -12.04
C ARG A 211 -4.08 -11.35 -11.09
N GLU A 212 -3.31 -10.30 -10.91
CA GLU A 212 -3.66 -9.16 -10.04
C GLU A 212 -5.04 -8.60 -10.34
N SER A 213 -5.30 -8.32 -11.63
CA SER A 213 -6.56 -7.69 -12.08
C SER A 213 -7.80 -8.57 -11.90
N LYS A 214 -7.65 -9.87 -11.67
CA LYS A 214 -8.76 -10.81 -11.50
C LYS A 214 -8.76 -11.41 -10.10
N HIS A 215 -7.74 -12.15 -9.78
CA HIS A 215 -7.67 -12.94 -8.54
C HIS A 215 -7.27 -12.06 -7.35
N GLY A 216 -6.29 -11.16 -7.56
CA GLY A 216 -5.88 -10.17 -6.56
C GLY A 216 -7.02 -9.22 -6.22
N ALA A 217 -7.67 -8.64 -7.26
CA ALA A 217 -8.82 -7.76 -7.05
C ALA A 217 -9.98 -8.46 -6.33
N ALA A 218 -10.33 -9.71 -6.69
CA ALA A 218 -11.37 -10.46 -6.01
C ALA A 218 -11.03 -10.78 -4.55
N ALA A 219 -9.76 -11.07 -4.27
CA ALA A 219 -9.28 -11.32 -2.90
C ALA A 219 -9.32 -10.02 -2.07
N LEU A 220 -8.81 -8.91 -2.61
CA LEU A 220 -8.78 -7.63 -1.91
C LEU A 220 -10.18 -7.09 -1.67
N GLN A 221 -11.07 -7.15 -2.66
CA GLN A 221 -12.43 -6.61 -2.58
C GLN A 221 -13.21 -7.12 -1.36
N THR A 222 -12.97 -8.36 -0.96
CA THR A 222 -13.69 -9.03 0.13
C THR A 222 -12.76 -9.47 1.26
N LEU A 223 -11.61 -8.81 1.42
CA LEU A 223 -10.65 -9.06 2.47
C LEU A 223 -11.27 -8.74 3.84
N ASN A 224 -11.16 -9.65 4.77
CA ASN A 224 -11.61 -9.44 6.14
C ASN A 224 -10.52 -8.75 6.96
N TRP A 225 -10.49 -7.41 6.91
CA TRP A 225 -9.51 -6.60 7.63
C TRP A 225 -9.47 -6.85 9.14
N PRO A 226 -10.62 -6.97 9.86
CA PRO A 226 -10.61 -7.36 11.26
C PRO A 226 -9.94 -8.71 11.53
N LEU A 227 -10.15 -9.71 10.65
CA LEU A 227 -9.50 -11.00 10.79
C LEU A 227 -7.98 -10.88 10.59
N VAL A 228 -7.54 -10.18 9.53
CA VAL A 228 -6.11 -9.93 9.24
C VAL A 228 -5.46 -9.19 10.39
N ALA A 229 -6.18 -8.26 11.00
CA ALA A 229 -5.75 -7.44 12.13
C ALA A 229 -6.12 -8.03 13.51
N SER A 230 -6.37 -9.33 13.62
CA SER A 230 -6.83 -9.94 14.89
C SER A 230 -5.83 -9.81 16.04
N ASN A 231 -4.54 -9.67 15.75
CA ASN A 231 -3.50 -9.36 16.73
C ASN A 231 -3.16 -7.87 16.68
N ALA A 232 -3.33 -7.16 17.79
CA ALA A 232 -3.09 -5.71 17.89
C ALA A 232 -1.65 -5.27 17.53
N ARG A 233 -0.68 -6.20 17.55
CA ARG A 233 0.72 -5.93 17.18
C ARG A 233 0.99 -6.07 15.69
N PHE A 234 0.03 -6.61 14.93
CA PHE A 234 0.19 -6.91 13.52
C PHE A 234 -0.46 -5.83 12.64
N VAL A 235 -0.04 -5.79 11.39
CA VAL A 235 -0.57 -4.95 10.30
C VAL A 235 -0.59 -3.45 10.64
N GLN A 236 0.49 -2.97 11.19
CA GLN A 236 0.59 -1.61 11.68
C GLN A 236 0.38 -0.56 10.58
N SER A 237 0.85 -0.81 9.37
CA SER A 237 0.70 0.10 8.24
C SER A 237 -0.75 0.16 7.75
N ALA A 238 -1.41 -1.00 7.62
CA ALA A 238 -2.83 -1.03 7.27
C ALA A 238 -3.71 -0.42 8.37
N ARG A 239 -3.37 -0.63 9.64
CA ARG A 239 -4.05 0.03 10.77
C ARG A 239 -3.89 1.55 10.73
N ALA A 240 -2.69 2.04 10.41
CA ALA A 240 -2.43 3.47 10.28
C ALA A 240 -3.29 4.10 9.18
N LEU A 241 -3.45 3.43 8.03
CA LEU A 241 -4.35 3.85 6.96
C LEU A 241 -5.81 3.95 7.44
N VAL A 242 -6.29 2.91 8.12
CA VAL A 242 -7.68 2.87 8.63
C VAL A 242 -7.91 3.89 9.73
N ALA A 243 -6.95 4.03 10.66
CA ALA A 243 -7.02 5.03 11.74
C ALA A 243 -7.04 6.47 11.21
N ASP A 244 -6.26 6.77 10.18
CA ASP A 244 -6.21 8.10 9.55
C ASP A 244 -7.55 8.47 8.89
N ILE A 245 -8.18 7.51 8.19
CA ILE A 245 -9.52 7.70 7.61
C ILE A 245 -10.57 7.92 8.72
N ALA A 246 -10.52 7.12 9.79
CA ALA A 246 -11.44 7.23 10.92
C ALA A 246 -11.31 8.59 11.64
N ASP A 247 -10.07 9.02 11.89
CA ASP A 247 -9.77 10.31 12.54
C ASP A 247 -10.26 11.49 11.69
N TRP A 248 -9.98 11.48 10.38
CA TRP A 248 -10.48 12.52 9.48
C TRP A 248 -12.00 12.56 9.41
N ALA A 249 -12.64 11.40 9.39
CA ALA A 249 -14.10 11.30 9.31
C ALA A 249 -14.81 11.56 10.65
N GLY A 250 -14.07 11.63 11.76
CA GLY A 250 -14.62 11.76 13.11
C GLY A 250 -15.46 10.56 13.53
N VAL A 251 -15.11 9.36 13.07
CA VAL A 251 -15.79 8.09 13.41
C VAL A 251 -14.88 7.18 14.24
N GLU A 252 -15.48 6.19 14.90
CA GLU A 252 -14.73 5.20 15.66
C GLU A 252 -13.82 4.39 14.73
N ASN A 253 -12.57 4.11 15.16
CA ASN A 253 -11.64 3.29 14.40
C ASN A 253 -12.13 1.83 14.39
N PRO A 254 -12.48 1.27 13.21
CA PRO A 254 -13.00 -0.10 13.10
C PRO A 254 -11.95 -1.19 13.30
N LEU A 255 -10.66 -0.83 13.37
CA LEU A 255 -9.55 -1.75 13.69
C LEU A 255 -8.91 -1.35 15.03
N PRO A 256 -9.54 -1.65 16.16
CA PRO A 256 -9.05 -1.26 17.49
C PRO A 256 -7.70 -1.93 17.81
N GLY A 257 -6.96 -1.35 18.75
CA GLY A 257 -5.66 -1.86 19.22
C GLY A 257 -4.45 -1.16 18.59
N VAL A 258 -4.67 -0.12 17.81
CA VAL A 258 -3.62 0.83 17.42
C VAL A 258 -3.58 1.93 18.47
N GLU A 259 -2.49 2.04 19.21
CA GLU A 259 -2.21 3.25 19.96
C GLU A 259 -2.00 4.40 18.97
N ARG A 260 -2.49 5.61 19.29
CA ARG A 260 -2.42 6.80 18.41
C ARG A 260 -1.01 7.10 17.89
N ASP A 261 0.00 6.65 18.63
CA ASP A 261 1.41 6.81 18.26
C ASP A 261 1.85 6.04 17.02
N LEU A 262 1.02 5.18 16.45
CA LEU A 262 1.41 4.38 15.27
C LEU A 262 1.15 5.08 13.93
N THR A 263 0.31 6.11 13.92
CA THR A 263 0.30 7.11 12.85
C THR A 263 1.64 7.86 12.78
N SER A 264 2.39 7.87 13.89
CA SER A 264 3.70 8.48 14.05
C SER A 264 4.86 7.73 13.37
N ARG A 265 4.68 6.53 12.81
CA ARG A 265 5.73 5.94 11.95
C ARG A 265 6.12 6.86 10.79
N HIS A 266 5.22 7.75 10.41
CA HIS A 266 5.45 8.77 9.39
C HIS A 266 5.76 10.16 9.97
N ALA A 267 5.58 10.35 11.29
CA ALA A 267 5.82 11.62 11.96
C ALA A 267 7.32 11.94 12.21
N LEU A 268 8.23 11.12 11.69
CA LEU A 268 9.67 11.32 11.86
C LEU A 268 10.26 12.36 10.90
N LEU A 269 9.48 12.94 10.00
CA LEU A 269 9.95 14.01 9.13
C LEU A 269 9.86 15.36 9.86
N PRO A 270 10.94 16.13 9.90
CA PRO A 270 11.04 17.35 10.70
C PRO A 270 10.07 18.46 10.28
N GLU A 271 9.48 18.38 9.08
CA GLU A 271 8.49 19.32 8.57
C GLU A 271 7.33 18.57 7.92
N ARG A 272 6.23 18.50 8.63
CA ARG A 272 4.99 17.89 8.14
C ARG A 272 4.47 18.64 6.91
N VAL A 273 4.15 17.92 5.84
CA VAL A 273 3.55 18.46 4.61
C VAL A 273 2.25 17.75 4.22
N LEU A 274 2.09 16.51 4.64
CA LEU A 274 0.88 15.72 4.53
C LEU A 274 0.17 15.61 5.88
N ARG A 275 -1.09 15.14 5.89
CA ARG A 275 -1.86 14.94 7.11
C ARG A 275 -1.14 14.00 8.10
N ASN A 276 -0.49 12.98 7.61
CA ASN A 276 0.19 11.93 8.38
C ASN A 276 1.73 11.95 8.26
N ALA A 277 2.34 12.88 7.48
CA ALA A 277 3.78 12.94 7.28
C ALA A 277 4.32 14.34 6.96
#